data_691e835dbe7b768362459a0c5dcf8bed
#
_entry.id   691e835dbe7b768362459a0c5dcf8bed
#
_cell.length_a   1.000
_cell.length_b   1.000
_cell.length_c   1.000
_cell.angle_alpha   90.00
_cell.angle_beta   90.00
_cell.angle_gamma   90.00
#
_symmetry.space_group_name_H-M   'P 1'
#
loop_
_entity.id
_entity.type
_entity.pdbx_description
1 polymer ?
#
loop_
_entity_poly.entity_id
_entity_poly.type
_entity_poly.pdbx_seq_one_letter_code
_entity_poly.pdbx_strand_id
1 'polypeptide(L)'
;DAKLITILKILNEGINGKKIKCIPLVDQRKRVVDISTNQKTRRFPVAEPSIGELETKNIMQTLKSGWISSQGNYVTEFENLFKKYLGGGHCIAVSSGTTALQVAISSLGLGKNDEIILPNFTFAATINSIINAGCKPVLVDVEKETWTINLNEIKKKITSKTKAIMPVHIYGQPYKIDEIKRFAQKNNLFVIEDCAE
;
A
#
# COMPACT_ATOMS: atom_id res chain seq x y z
N ASP A 1 4.87 -18.43 -13.25
CA ASP A 1 3.91 -19.18 -14.06
C ASP A 1 4.67 -19.87 -15.20
N ALA A 2 4.60 -21.23 -15.28
CA ALA A 2 5.33 -22.03 -16.27
C ALA A 2 5.04 -21.60 -17.72
N LYS A 3 3.85 -21.08 -18.01
CA LYS A 3 3.45 -20.58 -19.32
C LYS A 3 4.19 -19.29 -19.71
N LEU A 4 4.39 -18.38 -18.76
CA LEU A 4 5.13 -17.13 -19.00
C LEU A 4 6.60 -17.42 -19.28
N ILE A 5 7.22 -18.30 -18.50
CA ILE A 5 8.62 -18.75 -18.72
C ILE A 5 8.78 -19.36 -20.10
N THR A 6 7.83 -20.19 -20.53
CA THR A 6 7.84 -20.80 -21.87
C THR A 6 7.72 -19.75 -22.98
N ILE A 7 6.84 -18.76 -22.84
CA ILE A 7 6.69 -17.67 -23.79
C ILE A 7 7.99 -16.85 -23.90
N LEU A 8 8.59 -16.47 -22.79
CA LEU A 8 9.85 -15.72 -22.75
C LEU A 8 11.01 -16.51 -23.40
N LYS A 9 11.07 -17.82 -23.13
CA LYS A 9 12.06 -18.71 -23.74
C LYS A 9 11.90 -18.76 -25.27
N ILE A 10 10.68 -18.96 -25.76
CA ILE A 10 10.37 -18.99 -27.21
C ILE A 10 10.72 -17.66 -27.90
N LEU A 11 10.40 -16.52 -27.25
CA LEU A 11 10.72 -15.20 -27.81
C LEU A 11 12.22 -14.93 -27.87
N ASN A 12 13.00 -15.43 -26.90
CA ASN A 12 14.45 -15.22 -26.85
C ASN A 12 15.23 -16.22 -27.72
N GLU A 13 14.87 -17.50 -27.67
CA GLU A 13 15.61 -18.58 -28.34
C GLU A 13 15.05 -18.91 -29.73
N GLY A 14 13.80 -18.56 -30.00
CA GLY A 14 13.10 -18.91 -31.24
C GLY A 14 12.57 -20.35 -31.26
N ILE A 15 11.99 -20.75 -32.36
CA ILE A 15 11.56 -22.13 -32.63
C ILE A 15 12.31 -22.64 -33.86
N ASN A 16 12.95 -23.80 -33.72
CA ASN A 16 13.72 -24.44 -34.81
C ASN A 16 14.74 -23.50 -35.47
N GLY A 17 15.46 -22.70 -34.66
CA GLY A 17 16.48 -21.73 -35.13
C GLY A 17 15.92 -20.47 -35.81
N LYS A 18 14.62 -20.31 -35.89
CA LYS A 18 13.99 -19.09 -36.41
C LYS A 18 13.57 -18.15 -35.28
N LYS A 19 14.04 -16.90 -35.34
CA LYS A 19 13.60 -15.86 -34.41
C LYS A 19 12.12 -15.55 -34.56
N ILE A 20 11.38 -15.66 -33.47
CA ILE A 20 9.96 -15.32 -33.43
C ILE A 20 9.84 -13.89 -32.85
N LYS A 21 9.20 -13.01 -33.63
CA LYS A 21 9.03 -11.61 -33.22
C LYS A 21 7.82 -11.39 -32.31
N CYS A 22 6.80 -12.21 -32.42
CA CYS A 22 5.58 -12.11 -31.61
C CYS A 22 4.91 -13.49 -31.46
N ILE A 23 4.20 -13.66 -30.35
CA ILE A 23 3.38 -14.83 -30.05
C ILE A 23 1.96 -14.36 -29.80
N PRO A 24 0.95 -14.78 -30.55
CA PRO A 24 -0.44 -14.45 -30.25
C PRO A 24 -0.89 -15.17 -29.00
N LEU A 25 -1.53 -14.43 -28.11
CA LEU A 25 -2.19 -14.95 -26.92
C LEU A 25 -3.67 -15.18 -27.25
N VAL A 26 -4.16 -16.36 -26.97
CA VAL A 26 -5.54 -16.75 -27.31
C VAL A 26 -6.34 -17.10 -26.05
N ASP A 27 -7.65 -16.82 -26.07
CA ASP A 27 -8.58 -17.23 -25.05
C ASP A 27 -8.91 -18.74 -25.13
N GLN A 28 -9.76 -19.21 -24.24
CA GLN A 28 -10.21 -20.61 -24.23
C GLN A 28 -10.97 -21.02 -25.51
N ARG A 29 -11.49 -20.05 -26.26
CA ARG A 29 -12.16 -20.25 -27.57
C ARG A 29 -11.21 -20.08 -28.76
N LYS A 30 -9.88 -20.05 -28.49
CA LYS A 30 -8.83 -19.87 -29.51
C LYS A 30 -8.89 -18.54 -30.28
N ARG A 31 -9.55 -17.51 -29.76
CA ARG A 31 -9.54 -16.16 -30.34
C ARG A 31 -8.33 -15.39 -29.83
N VAL A 32 -7.64 -14.69 -30.73
CA VAL A 32 -6.51 -13.85 -30.35
C VAL A 32 -7.02 -12.70 -29.48
N VAL A 33 -6.52 -12.61 -28.26
CA VAL A 33 -6.89 -11.57 -27.30
C VAL A 33 -5.76 -10.59 -27.04
N ASP A 34 -4.51 -10.98 -27.34
CA ASP A 34 -3.33 -10.13 -27.20
C ASP A 34 -2.15 -10.69 -27.99
N ILE A 35 -1.05 -9.93 -28.07
CA ILE A 35 0.19 -10.34 -28.73
C ILE A 35 1.36 -10.10 -27.77
N SER A 36 2.15 -11.14 -27.51
CA SER A 36 3.39 -11.02 -26.75
C SER A 36 4.58 -10.84 -27.71
N THR A 37 5.42 -9.85 -27.44
CA THR A 37 6.66 -9.55 -28.20
C THR A 37 7.84 -9.41 -27.24
N ASN A 38 9.08 -9.43 -27.76
CA ASN A 38 10.27 -9.16 -26.94
C ASN A 38 10.28 -7.75 -26.31
N GLN A 39 9.52 -6.82 -26.89
CA GLN A 39 9.40 -5.44 -26.38
C GLN A 39 8.15 -5.25 -25.53
N LYS A 40 7.14 -6.11 -25.66
CA LYS A 40 5.86 -6.04 -24.98
C LYS A 40 5.55 -7.38 -24.31
N THR A 41 6.35 -7.77 -23.32
CA THR A 41 5.91 -8.77 -22.35
C THR A 41 4.80 -8.16 -21.53
N ARG A 42 3.63 -8.81 -21.49
CA ARG A 42 2.54 -8.38 -20.61
C ARG A 42 3.07 -8.46 -19.18
N ARG A 43 3.35 -7.30 -18.58
CA ARG A 43 3.63 -7.21 -17.16
C ARG A 43 2.29 -7.40 -16.46
N PHE A 44 2.18 -8.39 -15.60
CA PHE A 44 1.07 -8.48 -14.67
C PHE A 44 1.37 -7.49 -13.54
N PRO A 45 0.63 -6.37 -13.42
CA PRO A 45 0.82 -5.46 -12.31
C PRO A 45 0.44 -6.17 -11.01
N VAL A 46 1.12 -5.84 -9.93
CA VAL A 46 0.77 -6.33 -8.58
C VAL A 46 -0.61 -5.80 -8.18
N ALA A 47 -0.88 -4.56 -8.58
CA ALA A 47 -2.20 -3.95 -8.46
C ALA A 47 -2.47 -3.11 -9.72
N GLU A 48 -3.69 -3.20 -10.24
CA GLU A 48 -4.15 -2.39 -11.37
C GLU A 48 -5.45 -1.69 -10.95
N PRO A 49 -5.49 -0.34 -10.98
CA PRO A 49 -6.71 0.38 -10.60
C PRO A 49 -7.83 0.09 -11.58
N SER A 50 -9.02 -0.19 -11.07
CA SER A 50 -10.23 -0.33 -11.87
C SER A 50 -10.86 1.04 -12.06
N ILE A 51 -10.73 1.61 -13.26
CA ILE A 51 -11.29 2.92 -13.59
C ILE A 51 -12.46 2.72 -14.54
N GLY A 52 -13.65 3.10 -14.08
CA GLY A 52 -14.90 2.95 -14.83
C GLY A 52 -15.53 4.29 -15.24
N GLU A 53 -16.80 4.21 -15.60
CA GLU A 53 -17.58 5.37 -16.04
C GLU A 53 -17.81 6.38 -14.90
N LEU A 54 -17.94 5.91 -13.66
CA LEU A 54 -18.18 6.77 -12.50
C LEU A 54 -16.98 7.65 -12.20
N GLU A 55 -15.78 7.08 -12.17
CA GLU A 55 -14.52 7.81 -11.98
C GLU A 55 -14.32 8.84 -13.10
N THR A 56 -14.55 8.41 -14.36
CA THR A 56 -14.46 9.29 -15.53
C THR A 56 -15.45 10.46 -15.42
N LYS A 57 -16.70 10.19 -15.05
CA LYS A 57 -17.73 11.21 -14.86
C LYS A 57 -17.34 12.22 -13.78
N ASN A 58 -16.87 11.75 -12.62
CA ASN A 58 -16.49 12.61 -11.49
C ASN A 58 -15.28 13.51 -11.85
N ILE A 59 -14.27 12.95 -12.53
CA ILE A 59 -13.12 13.73 -13.02
C ILE A 59 -13.58 14.80 -14.01
N MET A 60 -14.43 14.46 -14.95
CA MET A 60 -14.94 15.43 -15.93
C MET A 60 -15.80 16.54 -15.29
N GLN A 61 -16.56 16.23 -14.26
CA GLN A 61 -17.32 17.23 -13.51
C GLN A 61 -16.38 18.15 -12.72
N THR A 62 -15.34 17.61 -12.08
CA THR A 62 -14.32 18.40 -11.38
C THR A 62 -13.63 19.38 -12.31
N LEU A 63 -13.20 18.91 -13.49
CA LEU A 63 -12.56 19.77 -14.50
C LEU A 63 -13.51 20.88 -14.99
N LYS A 64 -14.77 20.56 -15.27
CA LYS A 64 -15.77 21.55 -15.69
C LYS A 64 -16.09 22.59 -14.62
N SER A 65 -16.01 22.23 -13.34
CA SER A 65 -16.24 23.16 -12.24
C SER A 65 -15.09 24.15 -12.04
N GLY A 66 -13.90 23.86 -12.58
CA GLY A 66 -12.69 24.64 -12.36
C GLY A 66 -12.04 24.44 -10.98
N TRP A 67 -12.64 23.66 -10.09
CA TRP A 67 -12.08 23.35 -8.76
C TRP A 67 -11.15 22.12 -8.84
N ILE A 68 -9.91 22.38 -9.28
CA ILE A 68 -8.85 21.38 -9.43
C ILE A 68 -7.75 21.50 -8.36
N SER A 69 -7.98 22.31 -7.32
CA SER A 69 -7.06 22.50 -6.20
C SER A 69 -7.32 21.51 -5.08
N SER A 70 -6.49 21.55 -4.04
CA SER A 70 -6.62 20.73 -2.82
C SER A 70 -7.86 21.05 -1.98
N GLN A 71 -8.60 22.09 -2.32
CA GLN A 71 -9.87 22.44 -1.68
C GLN A 71 -10.98 22.38 -2.73
N GLY A 72 -12.00 21.59 -2.50
CA GLY A 72 -13.12 21.44 -3.40
C GLY A 72 -14.20 20.54 -2.83
N ASN A 73 -15.40 20.59 -3.42
CA ASN A 73 -16.55 19.83 -2.93
C ASN A 73 -16.27 18.32 -2.86
N TYR A 74 -15.56 17.77 -3.84
CA TYR A 74 -15.22 16.34 -3.86
C TYR A 74 -14.28 15.92 -2.72
N VAL A 75 -13.36 16.78 -2.32
CA VAL A 75 -12.48 16.52 -1.16
C VAL A 75 -13.32 16.43 0.11
N THR A 76 -14.16 17.42 0.35
CA THR A 76 -15.06 17.46 1.52
C THR A 76 -16.06 16.28 1.52
N GLU A 77 -16.61 15.95 0.35
CA GLU A 77 -17.52 14.79 0.21
C GLU A 77 -16.80 13.48 0.51
N PHE A 78 -15.58 13.28 -0.03
CA PHE A 78 -14.76 12.12 0.24
C PHE A 78 -14.46 11.97 1.75
N GLU A 79 -14.00 13.03 2.41
CA GLU A 79 -13.72 13.02 3.84
C GLU A 79 -14.95 12.66 4.68
N ASN A 80 -16.11 13.20 4.34
CA ASN A 80 -17.38 12.91 5.02
C ASN A 80 -17.85 11.48 4.80
N LEU A 81 -17.76 10.96 3.58
CA LEU A 81 -18.15 9.60 3.25
C LEU A 81 -17.21 8.59 3.93
N PHE A 82 -15.91 8.85 3.91
CA PHE A 82 -14.91 7.98 4.55
C PHE A 82 -15.06 7.98 6.07
N LYS A 83 -15.28 9.16 6.67
CA LYS A 83 -15.62 9.28 8.10
C LYS A 83 -16.86 8.47 8.47
N LYS A 84 -17.92 8.53 7.65
CA LYS A 84 -19.15 7.75 7.85
C LYS A 84 -18.88 6.25 7.73
N TYR A 85 -18.09 5.84 6.74
CA TYR A 85 -17.71 4.44 6.52
C TYR A 85 -16.96 3.86 7.73
N LEU A 86 -16.04 4.62 8.33
CA LEU A 86 -15.28 4.22 9.52
C LEU A 86 -16.07 4.30 10.83
N GLY A 87 -17.34 4.77 10.80
CA GLY A 87 -18.15 4.88 12.00
C GLY A 87 -17.88 6.10 12.87
N GLY A 88 -17.11 7.09 12.38
CA GLY A 88 -16.81 8.33 13.10
C GLY A 88 -15.34 8.79 12.98
N GLY A 89 -14.91 9.67 13.90
CA GLY A 89 -13.55 10.22 13.90
C GLY A 89 -13.41 11.45 13.01
N HIS A 90 -12.16 11.75 12.66
CA HIS A 90 -11.78 12.82 11.72
C HIS A 90 -11.12 12.21 10.50
N CYS A 91 -11.42 12.75 9.34
CA CYS A 91 -10.85 12.34 8.07
C CYS A 91 -10.23 13.54 7.38
N ILE A 92 -9.01 13.39 6.89
CA ILE A 92 -8.27 14.42 6.16
C ILE A 92 -7.71 13.78 4.90
N ALA A 93 -8.10 14.31 3.75
CA ALA A 93 -7.58 13.88 2.46
C ALA A 93 -6.18 14.49 2.22
N VAL A 94 -5.26 13.64 1.80
CA VAL A 94 -3.89 14.02 1.46
C VAL A 94 -3.49 13.43 0.11
N SER A 95 -2.35 13.85 -0.43
CA SER A 95 -1.93 13.50 -1.79
C SER A 95 -1.45 12.05 -1.96
N SER A 96 -1.08 11.35 -0.89
CA SER A 96 -0.60 9.97 -0.93
C SER A 96 -0.61 9.32 0.45
N GLY A 97 -0.53 7.97 0.51
CA GLY A 97 -0.37 7.23 1.76
C GLY A 97 0.89 7.64 2.53
N THR A 98 1.99 7.92 1.84
CA THR A 98 3.22 8.44 2.48
C THR A 98 2.96 9.73 3.25
N THR A 99 2.24 10.67 2.64
CA THR A 99 1.88 11.94 3.28
C THR A 99 0.90 11.70 4.44
N ALA A 100 -0.04 10.77 4.28
CA ALA A 100 -0.98 10.39 5.34
C ALA A 100 -0.24 9.90 6.59
N LEU A 101 0.73 9.01 6.43
CA LEU A 101 1.55 8.50 7.53
C LEU A 101 2.37 9.62 8.21
N GLN A 102 2.97 10.52 7.43
CA GLN A 102 3.69 11.67 7.99
C GLN A 102 2.78 12.59 8.80
N VAL A 103 1.60 12.92 8.29
CA VAL A 103 0.61 13.74 9.00
C VAL A 103 0.15 13.03 10.28
N ALA A 104 -0.11 11.72 10.23
CA ALA A 104 -0.50 10.95 11.39
C ALA A 104 0.58 10.99 12.51
N ILE A 105 1.86 10.77 12.16
CA ILE A 105 2.97 10.84 13.13
C ILE A 105 3.09 12.26 13.72
N SER A 106 3.06 13.27 12.86
CA SER A 106 3.22 14.67 13.27
C SER A 106 2.06 15.13 14.15
N SER A 107 0.83 14.66 13.89
CA SER A 107 -0.35 15.02 14.70
C SER A 107 -0.28 14.50 16.13
N LEU A 108 0.52 13.46 16.39
CA LEU A 108 0.76 12.91 17.73
C LEU A 108 1.87 13.65 18.48
N GLY A 109 2.49 14.66 17.88
CA GLY A 109 3.60 15.42 18.47
C GLY A 109 4.88 14.61 18.64
N LEU A 110 5.03 13.51 17.90
CA LEU A 110 6.23 12.67 17.96
C LEU A 110 7.37 13.27 17.13
N GLY A 111 8.61 13.08 17.59
CA GLY A 111 9.78 13.65 16.93
C GLY A 111 11.10 13.06 17.39
N LYS A 112 12.13 13.91 17.48
CA LYS A 112 13.49 13.50 17.79
C LYS A 112 13.57 12.69 19.09
N ASN A 113 14.19 11.52 19.01
CA ASN A 113 14.37 10.53 20.07
C ASN A 113 13.16 9.62 20.37
N ASP A 114 11.99 9.88 19.78
CA ASP A 114 10.86 8.95 19.89
C ASP A 114 11.06 7.77 18.93
N GLU A 115 10.82 6.58 19.45
CA GLU A 115 10.91 5.35 18.68
C GLU A 115 9.52 4.89 18.26
N ILE A 116 9.42 4.50 16.96
CA ILE A 116 8.22 3.90 16.39
C ILE A 116 8.57 2.50 15.90
N ILE A 117 7.89 1.49 16.43
CA ILE A 117 8.09 0.10 16.05
C ILE A 117 7.26 -0.21 14.81
N LEU A 118 7.88 -0.82 13.79
CA LEU A 118 7.24 -1.21 12.54
C LEU A 118 7.78 -2.55 12.05
N PRO A 119 7.03 -3.28 11.17
CA PRO A 119 7.56 -4.53 10.60
C PRO A 119 8.72 -4.26 9.64
N ASN A 120 9.64 -5.22 9.51
CA ASN A 120 10.74 -5.17 8.54
C ASN A 120 10.30 -5.50 7.10
N PHE A 121 9.09 -6.03 6.92
CA PHE A 121 8.46 -6.32 5.64
C PHE A 121 7.29 -5.36 5.40
N THR A 122 7.56 -4.32 4.63
CA THR A 122 6.60 -3.26 4.29
C THR A 122 7.10 -2.45 3.11
N PHE A 123 6.24 -1.61 2.54
CA PHE A 123 6.63 -0.63 1.55
C PHE A 123 7.54 0.45 2.18
N ALA A 124 8.50 0.97 1.41
CA ALA A 124 9.47 1.95 1.91
C ALA A 124 8.84 3.24 2.47
N ALA A 125 7.61 3.57 2.07
CA ALA A 125 6.88 4.73 2.58
C ALA A 125 6.69 4.68 4.10
N THR A 126 6.43 3.51 4.66
CA THR A 126 6.22 3.30 6.09
C THR A 126 7.43 3.75 6.91
N ILE A 127 8.62 3.26 6.56
CA ILE A 127 9.85 3.66 7.26
C ILE A 127 10.25 5.10 6.96
N ASN A 128 10.08 5.56 5.70
CA ASN A 128 10.44 6.93 5.30
C ASN A 128 9.58 7.97 6.01
N SER A 129 8.30 7.70 6.25
CA SER A 129 7.42 8.60 6.99
C SER A 129 7.89 8.83 8.43
N ILE A 130 8.39 7.78 9.09
CA ILE A 130 8.96 7.85 10.45
C ILE A 130 10.24 8.70 10.47
N ILE A 131 11.14 8.44 9.52
CA ILE A 131 12.41 9.19 9.41
C ILE A 131 12.15 10.66 9.11
N ASN A 132 11.24 10.94 8.16
CA ASN A 132 10.89 12.31 7.77
C ASN A 132 10.21 13.10 8.90
N ALA A 133 9.49 12.42 9.78
CA ALA A 133 8.93 13.02 11.00
C ALA A 133 9.99 13.25 12.10
N GLY A 134 11.24 12.87 11.85
CA GLY A 134 12.35 13.00 12.81
C GLY A 134 12.38 11.92 13.89
N CYS A 135 11.51 10.92 13.80
CA CYS A 135 11.47 9.79 14.72
C CYS A 135 12.47 8.70 14.34
N LYS A 136 12.76 7.78 15.26
CA LYS A 136 13.63 6.64 15.05
C LYS A 136 12.80 5.39 14.74
N PRO A 137 12.95 4.78 13.55
CA PRO A 137 12.30 3.51 13.25
C PRO A 137 12.98 2.36 14.00
N VAL A 138 12.18 1.47 14.57
CA VAL A 138 12.63 0.23 15.22
C VAL A 138 11.98 -0.94 14.49
N LEU A 139 12.79 -1.64 13.70
CA LEU A 139 12.31 -2.77 12.90
C LEU A 139 12.15 -4.04 13.75
N VAL A 140 11.02 -4.71 13.56
CA VAL A 140 10.74 -6.03 14.13
C VAL A 140 10.39 -7.02 13.03
N ASP A 141 10.59 -8.30 13.30
CA ASP A 141 10.27 -9.34 12.36
C ASP A 141 8.76 -9.57 12.25
N VAL A 142 8.34 -10.24 11.19
CA VAL A 142 6.94 -10.55 10.88
C VAL A 142 6.56 -11.97 11.32
N GLU A 143 5.26 -12.22 11.45
CA GLU A 143 4.72 -13.57 11.63
C GLU A 143 4.96 -14.39 10.36
N LYS A 144 5.43 -15.61 10.52
CA LYS A 144 5.79 -16.49 9.39
C LYS A 144 4.60 -16.84 8.50
N GLU A 145 3.43 -16.97 9.08
CA GLU A 145 2.21 -17.41 8.41
C GLU A 145 1.47 -16.26 7.71
N THR A 146 1.46 -15.09 8.33
CA THR A 146 0.65 -13.94 7.86
C THR A 146 1.46 -12.80 7.27
N TRP A 147 2.78 -12.79 7.50
CA TRP A 147 3.71 -11.72 7.11
C TRP A 147 3.39 -10.36 7.73
N THR A 148 2.48 -10.32 8.69
CA THR A 148 2.16 -9.12 9.47
C THR A 148 3.06 -9.00 10.70
N ILE A 149 3.06 -7.84 11.33
CA ILE A 149 3.93 -7.54 12.48
C ILE A 149 3.79 -8.57 13.61
N ASN A 150 4.91 -9.02 14.17
CA ASN A 150 4.94 -10.03 15.23
C ASN A 150 4.96 -9.36 16.62
N LEU A 151 3.90 -9.61 17.41
CA LEU A 151 3.77 -9.07 18.76
C LEU A 151 4.91 -9.51 19.72
N ASN A 152 5.42 -10.74 19.58
CA ASN A 152 6.51 -11.20 20.44
C ASN A 152 7.82 -10.47 20.12
N GLU A 153 8.05 -10.10 18.87
CA GLU A 153 9.20 -9.29 18.49
C GLU A 153 9.06 -7.83 18.98
N ILE A 154 7.84 -7.28 18.97
CA ILE A 154 7.56 -5.96 19.56
C ILE A 154 7.96 -5.96 21.05
N LYS A 155 7.52 -6.98 21.82
CA LYS A 155 7.83 -7.10 23.25
C LYS A 155 9.32 -7.13 23.56
N LYS A 156 10.15 -7.64 22.65
CA LYS A 156 11.62 -7.69 22.81
C LYS A 156 12.30 -6.34 22.52
N LYS A 157 11.65 -5.48 21.70
CA LYS A 157 12.24 -4.23 21.20
C LYS A 157 11.70 -2.96 21.87
N ILE A 158 10.66 -3.08 22.69
CA ILE A 158 10.09 -1.94 23.39
C ILE A 158 11.09 -1.33 24.38
N THR A 159 11.19 -0.01 24.37
CA THR A 159 12.04 0.78 25.30
C THR A 159 11.24 1.92 25.91
N SER A 160 11.81 2.67 26.84
CA SER A 160 11.21 3.91 27.40
C SER A 160 11.01 5.01 26.35
N LYS A 161 11.73 4.93 25.22
CA LYS A 161 11.62 5.85 24.08
C LYS A 161 10.54 5.45 23.07
N THR A 162 10.04 4.23 23.14
CA THR A 162 8.98 3.76 22.26
C THR A 162 7.70 4.53 22.54
N LYS A 163 7.11 5.17 21.51
CA LYS A 163 5.90 5.98 21.61
C LYS A 163 4.75 5.45 20.76
N ALA A 164 5.06 4.73 19.69
CA ALA A 164 4.04 4.18 18.80
C ALA A 164 4.44 2.82 18.23
N ILE A 165 3.42 2.09 17.82
CA ILE A 165 3.54 0.90 16.98
C ILE A 165 2.84 1.26 15.66
N MET A 166 3.51 0.98 14.53
CA MET A 166 2.98 1.19 13.18
C MET A 166 2.84 -0.16 12.47
N PRO A 167 1.76 -0.90 12.73
CA PRO A 167 1.46 -2.14 12.00
C PRO A 167 1.01 -1.83 10.58
N VAL A 168 1.26 -2.78 9.68
CA VAL A 168 0.93 -2.68 8.25
C VAL A 168 0.01 -3.83 7.87
N HIS A 169 -1.04 -3.52 7.12
CA HIS A 169 -1.94 -4.52 6.51
C HIS A 169 -1.37 -4.96 5.17
N ILE A 170 -0.25 -5.69 5.20
CA ILE A 170 0.54 -6.04 4.02
C ILE A 170 -0.29 -6.87 3.03
N TYR A 171 -0.35 -6.44 1.76
CA TYR A 171 -1.15 -7.04 0.69
C TYR A 171 -2.63 -7.28 1.08
N GLY A 172 -3.19 -6.39 1.92
CA GLY A 172 -4.55 -6.50 2.41
C GLY A 172 -4.75 -7.54 3.51
N GLN A 173 -3.67 -8.19 4.01
CA GLN A 173 -3.76 -9.12 5.14
C GLN A 173 -3.77 -8.35 6.46
N PRO A 174 -4.87 -8.36 7.22
CA PRO A 174 -4.91 -7.67 8.50
C PRO A 174 -4.02 -8.33 9.55
N TYR A 175 -3.33 -7.52 10.33
CA TYR A 175 -2.62 -7.99 11.52
C TYR A 175 -3.61 -8.32 12.65
N LYS A 176 -3.12 -8.92 13.75
CA LYS A 176 -3.93 -9.23 14.94
C LYS A 176 -4.28 -7.96 15.73
N ILE A 177 -5.26 -7.20 15.22
CA ILE A 177 -5.62 -5.85 15.68
C ILE A 177 -5.85 -5.78 17.18
N ASP A 178 -6.67 -6.69 17.72
CA ASP A 178 -7.04 -6.67 19.13
C ASP A 178 -5.87 -6.95 20.07
N GLU A 179 -4.94 -7.80 19.65
CA GLU A 179 -3.74 -8.11 20.44
C GLU A 179 -2.80 -6.90 20.49
N ILE A 180 -2.55 -6.27 19.35
CA ILE A 180 -1.69 -5.08 19.25
C ILE A 180 -2.31 -3.90 19.99
N LYS A 181 -3.61 -3.63 19.82
CA LYS A 181 -4.30 -2.53 20.52
C LYS A 181 -4.28 -2.71 22.04
N ARG A 182 -4.57 -3.91 22.53
CA ARG A 182 -4.48 -4.20 24.00
C ARG A 182 -3.05 -4.03 24.52
N PHE A 183 -2.05 -4.49 23.76
CA PHE A 183 -0.66 -4.33 24.15
C PHE A 183 -0.23 -2.86 24.15
N ALA A 184 -0.60 -2.10 23.13
CA ALA A 184 -0.32 -0.67 23.03
C ALA A 184 -0.95 0.11 24.19
N GLN A 185 -2.21 -0.13 24.49
CA GLN A 185 -2.92 0.49 25.61
C GLN A 185 -2.24 0.20 26.96
N LYS A 186 -1.87 -1.06 27.21
CA LYS A 186 -1.16 -1.45 28.46
C LYS A 186 0.18 -0.74 28.62
N ASN A 187 0.86 -0.41 27.53
CA ASN A 187 2.18 0.21 27.53
C ASN A 187 2.13 1.72 27.21
N ASN A 188 0.93 2.31 27.17
CA ASN A 188 0.71 3.72 26.86
C ASN A 188 1.33 4.16 25.52
N LEU A 189 1.14 3.32 24.46
CA LEU A 189 1.65 3.56 23.12
C LEU A 189 0.51 3.94 22.17
N PHE A 190 0.82 4.78 21.20
CA PHE A 190 -0.05 5.03 20.06
C PHE A 190 0.00 3.86 19.08
N VAL A 191 -1.08 3.68 18.32
CA VAL A 191 -1.14 2.77 17.17
C VAL A 191 -1.44 3.60 15.94
N ILE A 192 -0.57 3.50 14.94
CA ILE A 192 -0.73 4.14 13.61
C ILE A 192 -0.86 3.01 12.61
N GLU A 193 -2.05 2.82 12.06
CA GLU A 193 -2.32 1.73 11.11
C GLU A 193 -1.96 2.16 9.69
N ASP A 194 -1.01 1.48 9.05
CA ASP A 194 -0.72 1.65 7.62
C ASP A 194 -1.65 0.74 6.82
N CYS A 195 -2.65 1.34 6.20
CA CYS A 195 -3.69 0.67 5.42
C CYS A 195 -3.56 1.01 3.92
N ALA A 196 -2.35 1.29 3.42
CA ALA A 196 -2.13 1.71 2.04
C ALA A 196 -2.33 0.59 1.02
N GLU A 197 -2.32 -0.67 1.45
CA GLU A 197 -2.56 -1.88 0.67
C GLU A 197 -3.85 -2.57 1.12
#